data_447d8ea30138189de6773f73c5caa008
#
_entry.id   447d8ea30138189de6773f73c5caa008
#
_cell.length_a   1.000
_cell.length_b   1.000
_cell.length_c   1.000
_cell.angle_alpha   90.00
_cell.angle_beta   90.00
_cell.angle_gamma   90.00
#
_symmetry.space_group_name_H-M   'P 1'
#
loop_
_entity.id
_entity.type
_entity.pdbx_description
1 polymer ?
#
loop_
_entity_poly.entity_id
_entity_poly.type
_entity_poly.pdbx_seq_one_letter_code
_entity_poly.pdbx_strand_id
1 'polypeptide(L)'
;EVMTCPGGCIGGGGQPKDFDKDSDEVRKSRIASLYAQDAAMSLRKSHENPDIKAIYEEFYGKPLSQLAEKMLHTSYTDRSNTISRKNNPADQAGNVNKTVKGENDMKTWKCKICGYVYEGDSLPADFKCPICKQPATAFEEVVVPKEEAVQGNKYAGTQTEKNLHTAFAGESQARNKYTYFASVAQGEGFEQIAALFLKTAENEKAHAKMWFQELGELGDTKANLAAAAEGENYEWTDMYDGFAKTAEAEGFPELAAKFRAVGAIEKHHEERYRALLKNIELSQVFEKSKVQVWECRNCGHIVVGTKAPDVCPVCNHPQSYFDVHAENY
;
A
#
# COMPACT_ATOMS: atom_id res chain seq x y z
N GLU A 1 10.98 6.12 -25.32
CA GLU A 1 10.08 6.10 -24.16
C GLU A 1 8.77 6.80 -24.48
N VAL A 2 7.65 6.18 -24.17
CA VAL A 2 6.31 6.79 -24.30
C VAL A 2 5.93 7.33 -22.93
N MET A 3 5.92 8.65 -22.78
CA MET A 3 5.49 9.30 -21.54
C MET A 3 4.06 9.81 -21.66
N THR A 4 3.24 9.59 -20.65
CA THR A 4 1.83 9.98 -20.60
C THR A 4 1.65 11.50 -20.51
N CYS A 5 2.64 12.23 -19.94
CA CYS A 5 2.59 13.68 -19.83
C CYS A 5 3.43 14.34 -20.92
N PRO A 6 2.90 15.30 -21.70
CA PRO A 6 3.70 16.09 -22.62
C PRO A 6 4.84 16.80 -21.89
N GLY A 7 6.08 16.57 -22.33
CA GLY A 7 7.29 17.10 -21.67
C GLY A 7 7.79 16.28 -20.48
N GLY A 8 7.25 15.08 -20.23
CA GLY A 8 7.67 14.19 -19.14
C GLY A 8 7.44 14.78 -17.75
N CYS A 9 8.28 14.41 -16.77
CA CYS A 9 8.16 14.86 -15.36
C CYS A 9 8.28 16.38 -15.19
N ILE A 10 8.89 17.09 -16.15
CA ILE A 10 9.04 18.56 -16.14
C ILE A 10 7.68 19.27 -16.31
N GLY A 11 6.71 18.62 -16.95
CA GLY A 11 5.34 19.13 -17.14
C GLY A 11 4.29 18.43 -16.29
N GLY A 12 4.68 17.48 -15.43
CA GLY A 12 3.77 16.64 -14.65
C GLY A 12 3.12 17.34 -13.46
N GLY A 13 2.19 16.62 -12.82
CA GLY A 13 1.53 17.07 -11.59
C GLY A 13 2.52 17.36 -10.48
N GLY A 14 2.23 18.37 -9.66
CA GLY A 14 3.12 18.80 -8.57
C GLY A 14 4.17 19.85 -8.97
N GLN A 15 4.37 20.11 -10.27
CA GLN A 15 5.22 21.22 -10.70
C GLN A 15 4.50 22.57 -10.52
N PRO A 16 5.21 23.63 -10.06
CA PRO A 16 4.63 24.96 -9.93
C PRO A 16 4.03 25.43 -11.25
N LYS A 17 2.82 25.98 -11.20
CA LYS A 17 2.15 26.57 -12.37
C LYS A 17 2.42 28.09 -12.41
N ASP A 18 2.88 28.58 -13.53
CA ASP A 18 2.94 30.00 -13.82
C ASP A 18 1.73 30.32 -14.72
N PHE A 19 0.75 31.05 -14.19
CA PHE A 19 -0.50 31.34 -14.89
C PHE A 19 -0.36 32.47 -15.91
N ASP A 20 0.75 33.21 -15.85
CA ASP A 20 1.00 34.37 -16.73
C ASP A 20 1.88 34.00 -17.94
N LYS A 21 2.37 32.76 -18.02
CA LYS A 21 3.24 32.29 -19.10
C LYS A 21 2.70 31.06 -19.80
N ASP A 22 3.00 30.97 -21.08
CA ASP A 22 2.74 29.75 -21.87
C ASP A 22 3.43 28.54 -21.21
N SER A 23 2.65 27.47 -21.06
CA SER A 23 3.12 26.22 -20.47
C SER A 23 4.34 25.64 -21.18
N ASP A 24 4.49 25.87 -22.50
CA ASP A 24 5.63 25.39 -23.29
C ASP A 24 6.89 26.22 -23.04
N GLU A 25 6.78 27.53 -22.81
CA GLU A 25 7.91 28.36 -22.42
C GLU A 25 8.43 28.01 -21.03
N VAL A 26 7.53 27.75 -20.09
CA VAL A 26 7.88 27.32 -18.73
C VAL A 26 8.60 25.96 -18.76
N ARG A 27 8.12 25.01 -19.57
CA ARG A 27 8.76 23.71 -19.75
C ARG A 27 10.16 23.84 -20.38
N LYS A 28 10.32 24.64 -21.43
CA LYS A 28 11.61 24.91 -22.07
C LYS A 28 12.60 25.53 -21.10
N SER A 29 12.16 26.47 -20.27
CA SER A 29 13.01 27.09 -19.24
C SER A 29 13.48 26.08 -18.20
N ARG A 30 12.60 25.19 -17.73
CA ARG A 30 12.95 24.11 -16.79
C ARG A 30 13.94 23.11 -17.39
N ILE A 31 13.72 22.71 -18.65
CA ILE A 31 14.62 21.84 -19.40
C ILE A 31 16.01 22.49 -19.49
N ALA A 32 16.07 23.75 -19.88
CA ALA A 32 17.33 24.49 -19.99
C ALA A 32 18.07 24.59 -18.64
N SER A 33 17.34 24.81 -17.54
CA SER A 33 17.91 24.85 -16.18
C SER A 33 18.51 23.49 -15.78
N LEU A 34 17.82 22.37 -16.02
CA LEU A 34 18.32 21.04 -15.72
C LEU A 34 19.56 20.68 -16.54
N TYR A 35 19.56 20.96 -17.83
CA TYR A 35 20.74 20.74 -18.67
C TYR A 35 21.92 21.63 -18.26
N ALA A 36 21.68 22.87 -17.83
CA ALA A 36 22.73 23.74 -17.34
C ALA A 36 23.33 23.21 -16.02
N GLN A 37 22.49 22.69 -15.13
CA GLN A 37 22.94 22.06 -13.88
C GLN A 37 23.78 20.80 -14.19
N ASP A 38 23.27 19.90 -15.05
CA ASP A 38 24.00 18.69 -15.45
C ASP A 38 25.34 19.04 -16.10
N ALA A 39 25.39 20.05 -16.99
CA ALA A 39 26.62 20.50 -17.62
C ALA A 39 27.66 21.06 -16.62
N ALA A 40 27.16 21.64 -15.50
CA ALA A 40 28.03 22.19 -14.45
C ALA A 40 28.54 21.12 -13.46
N MET A 41 27.97 19.92 -13.45
CA MET A 41 28.40 18.84 -12.55
C MET A 41 29.76 18.27 -12.97
N SER A 42 30.63 18.08 -11.99
CA SER A 42 31.96 17.44 -12.21
C SER A 42 31.85 15.94 -12.50
N LEU A 43 30.82 15.29 -11.95
CA LEU A 43 30.51 13.87 -12.17
C LEU A 43 29.22 13.77 -13.01
N ARG A 44 29.38 13.41 -14.29
CA ARG A 44 28.25 13.34 -15.25
C ARG A 44 27.92 11.92 -15.70
N LYS A 45 28.76 10.97 -15.40
CA LYS A 45 28.57 9.58 -15.79
C LYS A 45 28.56 8.69 -14.55
N SER A 46 27.56 7.85 -14.42
CA SER A 46 27.37 6.97 -13.27
C SER A 46 28.58 6.07 -13.01
N HIS A 47 29.24 5.55 -14.06
CA HIS A 47 30.41 4.69 -13.91
C HIS A 47 31.68 5.43 -13.45
N GLU A 48 31.68 6.75 -13.43
CA GLU A 48 32.76 7.59 -12.90
C GLU A 48 32.52 7.94 -11.43
N ASN A 49 31.28 7.78 -10.93
CA ASN A 49 30.93 8.07 -9.55
C ASN A 49 31.65 7.09 -8.59
N PRO A 50 32.40 7.59 -7.59
CA PRO A 50 33.12 6.74 -6.63
C PRO A 50 32.16 5.86 -5.81
N ASP A 51 30.97 6.33 -5.45
CA ASP A 51 30.02 5.56 -4.67
C ASP A 51 29.46 4.37 -5.47
N ILE A 52 29.22 4.57 -6.76
CA ILE A 52 28.81 3.49 -7.67
C ILE A 52 29.93 2.45 -7.80
N LYS A 53 31.17 2.89 -7.90
CA LYS A 53 32.31 1.96 -7.94
C LYS A 53 32.44 1.16 -6.65
N ALA A 54 32.33 1.82 -5.50
CA ALA A 54 32.34 1.16 -4.19
C ALA A 54 31.23 0.10 -4.07
N ILE A 55 30.01 0.41 -4.47
CA ILE A 55 28.86 -0.54 -4.45
C ILE A 55 29.16 -1.76 -5.34
N TYR A 56 29.74 -1.55 -6.52
CA TYR A 56 30.10 -2.69 -7.37
C TYR A 56 31.25 -3.51 -6.77
N GLU A 57 32.26 -2.89 -6.21
CA GLU A 57 33.39 -3.59 -5.58
C GLU A 57 32.99 -4.37 -4.34
N GLU A 58 32.16 -3.78 -3.48
CA GLU A 58 31.77 -4.38 -2.20
C GLU A 58 30.59 -5.37 -2.34
N PHE A 59 29.66 -5.14 -3.27
CA PHE A 59 28.40 -5.88 -3.31
C PHE A 59 28.14 -6.61 -4.63
N TYR A 60 28.20 -5.94 -5.77
CA TYR A 60 27.86 -6.53 -7.07
C TYR A 60 29.02 -7.23 -7.78
N GLY A 61 30.25 -7.04 -7.33
CA GLY A 61 31.48 -7.55 -7.91
C GLY A 61 31.90 -6.76 -9.15
N LYS A 62 31.16 -6.83 -10.23
CA LYS A 62 31.44 -6.07 -11.47
C LYS A 62 30.13 -5.83 -12.25
N PRO A 63 30.09 -4.82 -13.13
CA PRO A 63 28.99 -4.64 -14.09
C PRO A 63 28.74 -5.94 -14.88
N LEU A 64 27.46 -6.24 -15.13
CA LEU A 64 27.00 -7.46 -15.81
C LEU A 64 27.38 -8.78 -15.09
N SER A 65 27.68 -8.75 -13.80
CA SER A 65 27.74 -9.96 -13.00
C SER A 65 26.34 -10.57 -12.84
N GLN A 66 26.25 -11.90 -12.61
CA GLN A 66 24.95 -12.55 -12.37
C GLN A 66 24.18 -11.92 -11.21
N LEU A 67 24.88 -11.43 -10.19
CA LEU A 67 24.29 -10.73 -9.07
C LEU A 67 23.76 -9.35 -9.48
N ALA A 68 24.56 -8.58 -10.22
CA ALA A 68 24.16 -7.27 -10.73
C ALA A 68 22.95 -7.40 -11.69
N GLU A 69 22.96 -8.34 -12.62
CA GLU A 69 21.83 -8.59 -13.51
C GLU A 69 20.56 -8.96 -12.75
N LYS A 70 20.67 -9.85 -11.76
CA LYS A 70 19.51 -10.28 -10.97
C LYS A 70 18.93 -9.16 -10.10
N MET A 71 19.75 -8.25 -9.60
CA MET A 71 19.35 -7.21 -8.64
C MET A 71 18.98 -5.89 -9.31
N LEU A 72 19.59 -5.57 -10.47
CA LEU A 72 19.41 -4.28 -11.15
C LEU A 72 18.51 -4.37 -12.38
N HIS A 73 18.24 -5.57 -12.91
CA HIS A 73 17.35 -5.74 -14.04
C HIS A 73 15.99 -6.30 -13.63
N THR A 74 14.92 -5.63 -14.06
CA THR A 74 13.55 -6.09 -13.86
C THR A 74 13.22 -7.18 -14.87
N SER A 75 12.80 -8.34 -14.40
CA SER A 75 12.20 -9.37 -15.26
C SER A 75 10.70 -9.14 -15.39
N TYR A 76 10.21 -9.05 -16.63
CA TYR A 76 8.79 -8.95 -16.92
C TYR A 76 8.19 -10.36 -17.03
N THR A 77 7.09 -10.59 -16.31
CA THR A 77 6.28 -11.81 -16.50
C THR A 77 5.28 -11.57 -17.62
N ASP A 78 5.17 -12.52 -18.56
CA ASP A 78 4.13 -12.46 -19.59
C ASP A 78 2.75 -12.56 -18.94
N ARG A 79 1.96 -11.48 -19.08
CA ARG A 79 0.58 -11.39 -18.61
C ARG A 79 -0.43 -11.45 -19.75
N SER A 80 -0.04 -11.87 -20.95
CA SER A 80 -0.92 -11.96 -22.12
C SER A 80 -2.16 -12.83 -21.86
N ASN A 81 -2.01 -13.92 -21.10
CA ASN A 81 -3.11 -14.79 -20.70
C ASN A 81 -4.09 -14.16 -19.69
N THR A 82 -3.71 -13.09 -18.99
CA THR A 82 -4.57 -12.42 -18.02
C THR A 82 -5.42 -11.34 -18.71
N ILE A 83 -4.94 -10.79 -19.81
CA ILE A 83 -5.62 -9.72 -20.57
C ILE A 83 -6.63 -10.29 -21.59
N SER A 84 -6.36 -11.49 -22.13
CA SER A 84 -7.16 -12.10 -23.21
C SER A 84 -8.47 -12.78 -22.76
N ARG A 85 -8.75 -12.92 -21.47
CA ARG A 85 -9.94 -13.66 -20.99
C ARG A 85 -11.23 -12.87 -20.90
N LYS A 86 -11.25 -11.59 -21.25
CA LYS A 86 -12.47 -10.77 -21.05
C LYS A 86 -13.47 -10.73 -22.21
N ASN A 87 -13.22 -11.37 -23.36
CA ASN A 87 -14.13 -11.27 -24.52
C ASN A 87 -14.34 -12.60 -25.28
N ASN A 88 -14.67 -13.68 -24.59
CA ASN A 88 -15.16 -14.86 -25.32
C ASN A 88 -16.58 -15.25 -24.82
N PRO A 89 -17.63 -15.06 -25.65
CA PRO A 89 -19.01 -15.37 -25.27
C PRO A 89 -19.33 -16.88 -25.15
N ALA A 90 -18.37 -17.77 -25.37
CA ALA A 90 -18.57 -19.21 -25.43
C ALA A 90 -18.49 -19.93 -24.07
N ASP A 91 -18.12 -19.28 -22.98
CA ASP A 91 -17.98 -19.91 -21.66
C ASP A 91 -19.19 -19.77 -20.73
N GLN A 92 -20.37 -19.42 -21.26
CA GLN A 92 -21.60 -19.36 -20.49
C GLN A 92 -22.46 -20.64 -20.62
N ALA A 93 -21.88 -21.82 -20.54
CA ALA A 93 -22.66 -23.03 -20.40
C ALA A 93 -21.91 -24.06 -19.54
N GLY A 94 -22.23 -24.13 -18.28
CA GLY A 94 -21.67 -25.17 -17.41
C GLY A 94 -21.91 -24.93 -15.93
N ASN A 95 -23.17 -24.87 -15.56
CA ASN A 95 -23.61 -24.98 -14.16
C ASN A 95 -23.28 -26.39 -13.64
N VAL A 96 -22.36 -26.54 -12.72
CA VAL A 96 -22.30 -27.70 -11.82
C VAL A 96 -21.95 -27.22 -10.42
N ASN A 97 -22.92 -27.35 -9.52
CA ASN A 97 -22.78 -27.35 -8.08
C ASN A 97 -21.49 -28.11 -7.66
N LYS A 98 -20.50 -27.40 -7.15
CA LYS A 98 -19.50 -27.99 -6.27
C LYS A 98 -19.62 -27.32 -4.91
N THR A 99 -20.19 -28.07 -4.00
CA THR A 99 -20.05 -27.94 -2.55
C THR A 99 -18.63 -27.47 -2.22
N VAL A 100 -18.53 -26.31 -1.62
CA VAL A 100 -17.30 -25.82 -1.01
C VAL A 100 -16.97 -26.76 0.14
N LYS A 101 -15.99 -27.64 -0.06
CA LYS A 101 -15.34 -28.36 1.02
C LYS A 101 -14.24 -27.46 1.58
N GLY A 102 -14.33 -27.24 2.90
CA GLY A 102 -13.24 -26.99 3.84
C GLY A 102 -12.20 -25.97 3.44
N GLU A 103 -12.10 -24.96 4.29
CA GLU A 103 -10.93 -24.07 4.41
C GLU A 103 -9.65 -24.92 4.34
N ASN A 104 -8.85 -24.71 3.29
CA ASN A 104 -7.49 -25.21 3.27
C ASN A 104 -6.70 -24.40 4.29
N ASP A 105 -6.39 -25.01 5.43
CA ASP A 105 -5.40 -24.52 6.40
C ASP A 105 -4.01 -24.56 5.74
N MET A 106 -3.71 -23.61 4.85
CA MET A 106 -2.36 -23.47 4.31
C MET A 106 -1.44 -23.05 5.46
N LYS A 107 -0.46 -23.92 5.75
CA LYS A 107 0.55 -23.67 6.76
C LYS A 107 1.66 -22.80 6.20
N THR A 108 2.29 -22.05 7.08
CA THR A 108 3.37 -21.11 6.74
C THR A 108 4.64 -21.50 7.48
N TRP A 109 5.78 -21.58 6.76
CA TRP A 109 7.10 -21.88 7.35
C TRP A 109 8.08 -20.76 7.05
N LYS A 110 8.81 -20.30 8.05
CA LYS A 110 9.86 -19.27 7.94
C LYS A 110 11.24 -19.89 8.08
N CYS A 111 12.14 -19.61 7.15
CA CYS A 111 13.54 -20.02 7.24
C CYS A 111 14.25 -19.22 8.34
N LYS A 112 14.77 -19.90 9.37
CA LYS A 112 15.49 -19.30 10.50
C LYS A 112 16.77 -18.56 10.13
N ILE A 113 17.32 -18.87 8.93
CA ILE A 113 18.62 -18.33 8.53
C ILE A 113 18.45 -17.04 7.71
N CYS A 114 17.48 -16.97 6.79
CA CYS A 114 17.34 -15.84 5.87
C CYS A 114 15.93 -15.22 5.85
N GLY A 115 15.00 -15.69 6.71
CA GLY A 115 13.64 -15.16 6.78
C GLY A 115 12.73 -15.51 5.59
N TYR A 116 13.18 -16.30 4.61
CA TYR A 116 12.33 -16.72 3.49
C TYR A 116 11.11 -17.48 3.97
N VAL A 117 9.94 -17.16 3.42
CA VAL A 117 8.65 -17.76 3.78
C VAL A 117 8.19 -18.69 2.68
N TYR A 118 7.78 -19.90 3.10
CA TYR A 118 7.14 -20.91 2.27
C TYR A 118 5.71 -21.14 2.74
N GLU A 119 4.75 -21.18 1.84
CA GLU A 119 3.33 -21.45 2.11
C GLU A 119 2.89 -22.72 1.37
N GLY A 120 2.17 -23.60 2.07
CA GLY A 120 1.66 -24.85 1.50
C GLY A 120 1.01 -25.71 2.58
N ASP A 121 0.43 -26.84 2.20
CA ASP A 121 -0.20 -27.77 3.14
C ASP A 121 0.83 -28.46 4.07
N SER A 122 2.06 -28.63 3.59
CA SER A 122 3.20 -29.13 4.34
C SER A 122 4.51 -28.68 3.71
N LEU A 123 5.57 -28.57 4.52
CA LEU A 123 6.92 -28.30 4.01
C LEU A 123 7.52 -29.62 3.50
N PRO A 124 7.87 -29.77 2.20
CA PRO A 124 8.48 -30.98 1.68
C PRO A 124 9.80 -31.32 2.39
N ALA A 125 10.04 -32.58 2.69
CA ALA A 125 11.24 -33.02 3.43
C ALA A 125 12.55 -32.73 2.65
N ASP A 126 12.50 -32.67 1.34
CA ASP A 126 13.61 -32.37 0.44
C ASP A 126 13.69 -30.89 0.05
N PHE A 127 12.82 -30.04 0.64
CA PHE A 127 12.78 -28.61 0.34
C PHE A 127 14.09 -27.93 0.72
N LYS A 128 14.59 -27.13 -0.19
CA LYS A 128 15.76 -26.26 0.03
C LYS A 128 15.36 -24.80 -0.14
N CYS A 129 15.71 -23.99 0.83
CA CYS A 129 15.46 -22.57 0.76
C CYS A 129 15.99 -21.97 -0.55
N PRO A 130 15.15 -21.31 -1.37
CA PRO A 130 15.59 -20.75 -2.64
C PRO A 130 16.62 -19.62 -2.47
N ILE A 131 16.65 -18.98 -1.29
CA ILE A 131 17.56 -17.87 -0.99
C ILE A 131 18.90 -18.39 -0.45
N CYS A 132 18.91 -19.07 0.71
CA CYS A 132 20.14 -19.46 1.41
C CYS A 132 20.52 -20.93 1.24
N LYS A 133 19.76 -21.71 0.45
CA LYS A 133 19.97 -23.12 0.15
C LYS A 133 19.90 -24.07 1.35
N GLN A 134 19.50 -23.59 2.51
CA GLN A 134 19.35 -24.40 3.72
C GLN A 134 18.23 -25.44 3.54
N PRO A 135 18.35 -26.63 4.18
CA PRO A 135 17.35 -27.69 4.09
C PRO A 135 16.06 -27.35 4.85
N ALA A 136 15.02 -28.15 4.66
CA ALA A 136 13.72 -28.01 5.34
C ALA A 136 13.84 -27.92 6.87
N THR A 137 14.83 -28.55 7.49
CA THR A 137 15.10 -28.50 8.94
C THR A 137 15.49 -27.11 9.46
N ALA A 138 15.88 -26.22 8.58
CA ALA A 138 16.14 -24.80 8.90
C ALA A 138 14.88 -23.95 8.93
N PHE A 139 13.71 -24.55 8.69
CA PHE A 139 12.43 -23.85 8.72
C PHE A 139 11.70 -24.13 10.04
N GLU A 140 10.94 -23.17 10.48
CA GLU A 140 9.97 -23.30 11.58
C GLU A 140 8.57 -22.99 11.07
N GLU A 141 7.59 -23.75 11.56
CA GLU A 141 6.18 -23.45 11.28
C GLU A 141 5.80 -22.19 12.04
N VAL A 142 5.31 -21.20 11.32
CA VAL A 142 4.76 -19.98 11.93
C VAL A 142 3.33 -20.30 12.37
N VAL A 143 3.17 -20.64 13.64
CA VAL A 143 1.84 -20.79 14.24
C VAL A 143 1.31 -19.39 14.47
N VAL A 144 0.41 -18.94 13.61
CA VAL A 144 -0.37 -17.72 13.87
C VAL A 144 -1.29 -18.06 15.07
N PRO A 145 -1.16 -17.40 16.23
CA PRO A 145 -2.07 -17.63 17.31
C PRO A 145 -3.50 -17.41 16.82
N LYS A 146 -4.38 -18.39 17.02
CA LYS A 146 -5.82 -18.17 16.81
C LYS A 146 -6.22 -17.00 17.69
N GLU A 147 -6.79 -15.97 17.08
CA GLU A 147 -7.18 -14.74 17.75
C GLU A 147 -7.91 -15.03 19.05
N GLU A 148 -7.47 -14.43 20.16
CA GLU A 148 -8.34 -14.23 21.31
C GLU A 148 -9.52 -13.40 20.80
N ALA A 149 -10.71 -13.97 20.85
CA ALA A 149 -11.92 -13.32 20.39
C ALA A 149 -11.97 -11.90 20.98
N VAL A 150 -12.03 -10.90 20.11
CA VAL A 150 -12.39 -9.52 20.46
C VAL A 150 -13.57 -9.64 21.44
N GLN A 151 -13.47 -9.02 22.62
CA GLN A 151 -14.55 -9.07 23.61
C GLN A 151 -15.84 -8.69 22.89
N GLY A 152 -16.75 -9.68 22.77
CA GLY A 152 -17.95 -9.52 21.96
C GLY A 152 -18.69 -8.26 22.36
N ASN A 153 -19.23 -7.55 21.37
CA ASN A 153 -20.04 -6.36 21.56
C ASN A 153 -21.13 -6.62 22.64
N LYS A 154 -20.98 -6.01 23.82
CA LYS A 154 -21.94 -6.17 24.95
C LYS A 154 -23.36 -5.72 24.64
N TYR A 155 -23.54 -5.01 23.52
CA TYR A 155 -24.82 -4.51 23.03
C TYR A 155 -25.43 -5.38 21.94
N ALA A 156 -24.82 -6.51 21.59
CA ALA A 156 -25.21 -7.34 20.45
C ALA A 156 -26.71 -7.68 20.45
N GLY A 157 -27.37 -7.45 19.31
CA GLY A 157 -28.81 -7.70 19.10
C GLY A 157 -29.74 -6.65 19.72
N THR A 158 -29.25 -5.62 20.40
CA THR A 158 -30.10 -4.59 21.06
C THR A 158 -30.40 -3.39 20.17
N GLN A 159 -31.39 -2.58 20.56
CA GLN A 159 -31.63 -1.28 19.94
C GLN A 159 -30.47 -0.31 20.22
N THR A 160 -29.76 -0.47 21.33
CA THR A 160 -28.58 0.34 21.68
C THR A 160 -27.45 0.12 20.68
N GLU A 161 -27.19 -1.10 20.26
CA GLU A 161 -26.22 -1.39 19.17
C GLU A 161 -26.55 -0.63 17.89
N LYS A 162 -27.81 -0.71 17.45
CA LYS A 162 -28.28 0.04 16.26
C LYS A 162 -28.10 1.55 16.42
N ASN A 163 -28.35 2.07 17.63
CA ASN A 163 -28.14 3.48 17.93
C ASN A 163 -26.66 3.86 17.86
N LEU A 164 -25.75 3.00 18.35
CA LEU A 164 -24.30 3.20 18.29
C LEU A 164 -23.79 3.22 16.85
N HIS A 165 -24.22 2.28 16.00
CA HIS A 165 -23.90 2.29 14.59
C HIS A 165 -24.42 3.56 13.89
N THR A 166 -25.64 3.99 14.21
CA THR A 166 -26.25 5.20 13.65
C THR A 166 -25.47 6.44 14.08
N ALA A 167 -25.07 6.52 15.36
CA ALA A 167 -24.28 7.62 15.89
C ALA A 167 -22.89 7.63 15.23
N PHE A 168 -22.19 6.50 15.17
CA PHE A 168 -20.90 6.39 14.48
C PHE A 168 -20.98 6.85 13.01
N ALA A 169 -21.99 6.41 12.27
CA ALA A 169 -22.21 6.82 10.89
C ALA A 169 -22.50 8.33 10.77
N GLY A 170 -23.33 8.88 11.65
CA GLY A 170 -23.67 10.31 11.67
C GLY A 170 -22.44 11.20 11.91
N GLU A 171 -21.66 10.92 12.94
CA GLU A 171 -20.44 11.65 13.29
C GLU A 171 -19.36 11.53 12.20
N SER A 172 -19.20 10.33 11.63
CA SER A 172 -18.25 10.09 10.53
C SER A 172 -18.60 10.92 9.29
N GLN A 173 -19.88 11.02 8.95
CA GLN A 173 -20.34 11.88 7.86
C GLN A 173 -20.17 13.36 8.18
N ALA A 174 -20.52 13.79 9.39
CA ALA A 174 -20.38 15.19 9.85
C ALA A 174 -18.91 15.62 9.77
N ARG A 175 -17.98 14.80 10.26
CA ARG A 175 -16.54 15.03 10.16
C ARG A 175 -16.10 15.32 8.73
N ASN A 176 -16.50 14.47 7.77
CA ASN A 176 -16.13 14.66 6.38
C ASN A 176 -16.79 15.89 5.75
N LYS A 177 -18.08 16.13 6.00
CA LYS A 177 -18.83 17.30 5.51
C LYS A 177 -18.18 18.62 5.99
N TYR A 178 -17.82 18.70 7.26
CA TYR A 178 -17.21 19.91 7.80
C TYR A 178 -15.81 20.20 7.24
N THR A 179 -15.04 19.17 6.92
CA THR A 179 -13.78 19.34 6.19
C THR A 179 -14.01 19.93 4.79
N TYR A 180 -15.07 19.48 4.08
CA TYR A 180 -15.43 20.03 2.77
C TYR A 180 -15.95 21.47 2.89
N PHE A 181 -16.77 21.77 3.89
CA PHE A 181 -17.28 23.12 4.14
C PHE A 181 -16.14 24.10 4.49
N ALA A 182 -15.15 23.64 5.26
CA ALA A 182 -13.95 24.42 5.54
C ALA A 182 -13.20 24.79 4.26
N SER A 183 -13.03 23.87 3.32
CA SER A 183 -12.38 24.12 2.04
C SER A 183 -13.12 25.18 1.21
N VAL A 184 -14.46 25.17 1.22
CA VAL A 184 -15.27 26.21 0.56
C VAL A 184 -15.08 27.56 1.24
N ALA A 185 -15.18 27.61 2.58
CA ALA A 185 -15.00 28.85 3.34
C ALA A 185 -13.62 29.49 3.13
N GLN A 186 -12.56 28.68 3.03
CA GLN A 186 -11.22 29.15 2.67
C GLN A 186 -11.19 29.76 1.27
N GLY A 187 -11.80 29.08 0.30
CA GLY A 187 -11.87 29.58 -1.07
C GLY A 187 -12.63 30.91 -1.21
N GLU A 188 -13.57 31.17 -0.28
CA GLU A 188 -14.34 32.42 -0.20
C GLU A 188 -13.67 33.49 0.68
N GLY A 189 -12.52 33.19 1.33
CA GLY A 189 -11.76 34.08 2.18
C GLY A 189 -12.27 34.18 3.63
N PHE A 190 -13.10 33.25 4.08
CA PHE A 190 -13.65 33.19 5.45
C PHE A 190 -12.79 32.30 6.37
N GLU A 191 -11.53 32.67 6.60
CA GLU A 191 -10.56 31.87 7.35
C GLU A 191 -11.02 31.46 8.76
N GLN A 192 -11.69 32.39 9.49
CA GLN A 192 -12.21 32.08 10.82
C GLN A 192 -13.32 31.03 10.77
N ILE A 193 -14.21 31.06 9.78
CA ILE A 193 -15.28 30.09 9.60
C ILE A 193 -14.68 28.72 9.23
N ALA A 194 -13.71 28.70 8.33
CA ALA A 194 -12.98 27.49 7.96
C ALA A 194 -12.29 26.84 9.17
N ALA A 195 -11.60 27.63 10.00
CA ALA A 195 -10.97 27.13 11.22
C ALA A 195 -11.98 26.53 12.21
N LEU A 196 -13.16 27.13 12.35
CA LEU A 196 -14.24 26.59 13.19
C LEU A 196 -14.79 25.28 12.65
N PHE A 197 -15.00 25.15 11.33
CA PHE A 197 -15.40 23.88 10.70
C PHE A 197 -14.35 22.79 10.92
N LEU A 198 -13.06 23.08 10.73
CA LEU A 198 -11.99 22.10 10.97
C LEU A 198 -11.92 21.65 12.43
N LYS A 199 -12.05 22.61 13.38
CA LYS A 199 -12.08 22.30 14.80
C LYS A 199 -13.26 21.39 15.14
N THR A 200 -14.45 21.69 14.61
CA THR A 200 -15.64 20.86 14.82
C THR A 200 -15.46 19.48 14.18
N ALA A 201 -14.89 19.38 12.97
CA ALA A 201 -14.60 18.11 12.33
C ALA A 201 -13.69 17.20 13.20
N GLU A 202 -12.72 17.76 13.93
CA GLU A 202 -11.90 16.98 14.88
C GLU A 202 -12.70 16.56 16.13
N ASN A 203 -13.70 17.34 16.58
CA ASN A 203 -14.60 16.92 17.65
C ASN A 203 -15.47 15.72 17.20
N GLU A 204 -16.05 15.80 15.99
CA GLU A 204 -16.88 14.71 15.46
C GLU A 204 -16.09 13.43 15.24
N LYS A 205 -14.83 13.53 14.83
CA LYS A 205 -13.91 12.40 14.77
C LYS A 205 -13.70 11.75 16.16
N ALA A 206 -13.62 12.54 17.23
CA ALA A 206 -13.49 12.03 18.58
C ALA A 206 -14.78 11.34 19.05
N HIS A 207 -15.95 11.90 18.72
CA HIS A 207 -17.25 11.29 19.01
C HIS A 207 -17.41 9.96 18.26
N ALA A 208 -17.15 9.94 16.96
CA ALA A 208 -17.19 8.71 16.16
C ALA A 208 -16.30 7.62 16.74
N LYS A 209 -15.07 7.96 17.17
CA LYS A 209 -14.15 7.02 17.78
C LYS A 209 -14.72 6.44 19.09
N MET A 210 -15.39 7.23 19.92
CA MET A 210 -16.00 6.71 21.15
C MET A 210 -17.08 5.65 20.85
N TRP A 211 -17.93 5.90 19.87
CA TRP A 211 -18.98 4.94 19.49
C TRP A 211 -18.41 3.67 18.86
N PHE A 212 -17.37 3.81 18.05
CA PHE A 212 -16.63 2.69 17.45
C PHE A 212 -15.96 1.80 18.51
N GLN A 213 -15.41 2.41 19.57
CA GLN A 213 -14.86 1.70 20.71
C GLN A 213 -15.93 0.97 21.54
N GLU A 214 -17.09 1.61 21.78
CA GLU A 214 -18.22 0.97 22.50
C GLU A 214 -18.76 -0.23 21.73
N LEU A 215 -18.75 -0.21 20.40
CA LEU A 215 -19.11 -1.35 19.54
C LEU A 215 -18.08 -2.49 19.61
N GLY A 216 -16.89 -2.26 20.16
CA GLY A 216 -15.82 -3.24 20.20
C GLY A 216 -15.10 -3.44 18.86
N GLU A 217 -15.29 -2.52 17.92
CA GLU A 217 -14.75 -2.61 16.55
C GLU A 217 -13.31 -2.05 16.42
N LEU A 218 -12.80 -1.34 17.43
CA LEU A 218 -11.44 -0.84 17.46
C LEU A 218 -10.52 -1.83 18.21
N GLY A 219 -9.82 -2.64 17.46
CA GLY A 219 -8.88 -3.63 17.95
C GLY A 219 -7.42 -3.16 17.98
N ASP A 220 -6.51 -4.12 18.09
CA ASP A 220 -5.09 -3.89 17.88
C ASP A 220 -4.77 -3.67 16.37
N THR A 221 -3.51 -3.43 16.04
CA THR A 221 -3.12 -3.17 14.63
C THR A 221 -3.44 -4.34 13.71
N LYS A 222 -3.29 -5.58 14.20
CA LYS A 222 -3.55 -6.78 13.41
C LYS A 222 -5.04 -6.93 13.13
N ALA A 223 -5.88 -6.83 14.16
CA ALA A 223 -7.33 -6.88 14.02
C ALA A 223 -7.86 -5.74 13.13
N ASN A 224 -7.34 -4.51 13.29
CA ASN A 224 -7.73 -3.38 12.48
C ASN A 224 -7.33 -3.54 10.99
N LEU A 225 -6.17 -4.13 10.69
CA LEU A 225 -5.77 -4.45 9.32
C LEU A 225 -6.66 -5.52 8.69
N ALA A 226 -7.04 -6.54 9.46
CA ALA A 226 -7.97 -7.57 9.00
C ALA A 226 -9.35 -6.95 8.70
N ALA A 227 -9.90 -6.17 9.63
CA ALA A 227 -11.19 -5.50 9.45
C ALA A 227 -11.18 -4.54 8.26
N ALA A 228 -10.12 -3.76 8.07
CA ALA A 228 -9.96 -2.89 6.92
C ALA A 228 -9.93 -3.69 5.61
N ALA A 229 -9.15 -4.78 5.54
CA ALA A 229 -9.10 -5.62 4.34
C ALA A 229 -10.47 -6.23 3.98
N GLU A 230 -11.24 -6.67 4.98
CA GLU A 230 -12.59 -7.21 4.75
C GLU A 230 -13.58 -6.10 4.31
N GLY A 231 -13.48 -4.89 4.86
CA GLY A 231 -14.27 -3.75 4.41
C GLY A 231 -14.01 -3.42 2.95
N GLU A 232 -12.76 -3.23 2.57
CA GLU A 232 -12.36 -2.95 1.18
C GLU A 232 -12.76 -4.10 0.22
N ASN A 233 -12.65 -5.36 0.69
CA ASN A 233 -13.09 -6.52 -0.09
C ASN A 233 -14.59 -6.42 -0.41
N TYR A 234 -15.44 -6.17 0.59
CA TYR A 234 -16.87 -5.98 0.38
C TYR A 234 -17.18 -4.80 -0.56
N GLU A 235 -16.44 -3.69 -0.43
CA GLU A 235 -16.65 -2.51 -1.26
C GLU A 235 -16.43 -2.79 -2.74
N TRP A 236 -15.36 -3.50 -3.11
CA TRP A 236 -15.08 -3.73 -4.52
C TRP A 236 -15.77 -4.98 -5.10
N THR A 237 -16.08 -6.02 -4.29
CA THR A 237 -16.73 -7.24 -4.80
C THR A 237 -18.24 -7.06 -4.95
N ASP A 238 -18.87 -6.35 -4.02
CA ASP A 238 -20.33 -6.30 -3.89
C ASP A 238 -20.89 -4.88 -4.04
N MET A 239 -20.45 -3.95 -3.22
CA MET A 239 -21.07 -2.64 -3.06
C MET A 239 -20.96 -1.80 -4.33
N TYR A 240 -19.75 -1.51 -4.81
CA TYR A 240 -19.55 -0.66 -5.99
C TYR A 240 -19.99 -1.32 -7.28
N ASP A 241 -19.87 -2.64 -7.42
CA ASP A 241 -20.41 -3.37 -8.57
C ASP A 241 -21.94 -3.29 -8.61
N GLY A 242 -22.60 -3.47 -7.48
CA GLY A 242 -24.04 -3.31 -7.33
C GLY A 242 -24.52 -1.89 -7.64
N PHE A 243 -23.82 -0.88 -7.12
CA PHE A 243 -24.13 0.53 -7.39
C PHE A 243 -23.94 0.90 -8.87
N ALA A 244 -22.90 0.38 -9.50
CA ALA A 244 -22.66 0.61 -10.93
C ALA A 244 -23.76 0.02 -11.80
N LYS A 245 -24.21 -1.21 -11.51
CA LYS A 245 -25.33 -1.86 -12.22
C LYS A 245 -26.62 -1.08 -12.07
N THR A 246 -26.91 -0.60 -10.86
CA THR A 246 -28.10 0.23 -10.59
C THR A 246 -28.03 1.54 -11.35
N ALA A 247 -26.91 2.24 -11.31
CA ALA A 247 -26.73 3.50 -12.02
C ALA A 247 -26.88 3.34 -13.55
N GLU A 248 -26.40 2.24 -14.13
CA GLU A 248 -26.63 1.94 -15.56
C GLU A 248 -28.12 1.73 -15.87
N ALA A 249 -28.81 0.94 -15.04
CA ALA A 249 -30.23 0.66 -15.23
C ALA A 249 -31.10 1.92 -15.12
N GLU A 250 -30.67 2.88 -14.28
CA GLU A 250 -31.34 4.18 -14.09
C GLU A 250 -30.94 5.25 -15.10
N GLY A 251 -30.02 4.95 -16.05
CA GLY A 251 -29.60 5.87 -17.09
C GLY A 251 -28.46 6.82 -16.70
N PHE A 252 -27.63 6.46 -15.71
CA PHE A 252 -26.46 7.23 -15.26
C PHE A 252 -25.12 6.53 -15.59
N PRO A 253 -24.79 6.28 -16.87
CA PRO A 253 -23.60 5.49 -17.23
C PRO A 253 -22.28 6.11 -16.80
N GLU A 254 -22.18 7.45 -16.77
CA GLU A 254 -20.98 8.14 -16.30
C GLU A 254 -20.73 7.92 -14.81
N LEU A 255 -21.79 7.87 -14.00
CA LEU A 255 -21.71 7.56 -12.57
C LEU A 255 -21.36 6.09 -12.35
N ALA A 256 -21.96 5.19 -13.15
CA ALA A 256 -21.60 3.76 -13.13
C ALA A 256 -20.10 3.54 -13.42
N ALA A 257 -19.55 4.26 -14.39
CA ALA A 257 -18.10 4.21 -14.68
C ALA A 257 -17.26 4.70 -13.49
N LYS A 258 -17.69 5.75 -12.79
CA LYS A 258 -17.02 6.22 -11.56
C LYS A 258 -17.07 5.19 -10.43
N PHE A 259 -18.22 4.55 -10.19
CA PHE A 259 -18.33 3.48 -9.19
C PHE A 259 -17.38 2.33 -9.48
N ARG A 260 -17.28 1.87 -10.72
CA ARG A 260 -16.30 0.83 -11.10
C ARG A 260 -14.85 1.27 -10.93
N ALA A 261 -14.55 2.53 -11.25
CA ALA A 261 -13.21 3.07 -11.09
C ALA A 261 -12.81 3.11 -9.60
N VAL A 262 -13.71 3.55 -8.71
CA VAL A 262 -13.47 3.53 -7.26
C VAL A 262 -13.32 2.09 -6.77
N GLY A 263 -14.23 1.17 -7.13
CA GLY A 263 -14.11 -0.24 -6.76
C GLY A 263 -12.77 -0.87 -7.16
N ALA A 264 -12.19 -0.46 -8.29
CA ALA A 264 -10.85 -0.91 -8.68
C ALA A 264 -9.74 -0.36 -7.75
N ILE A 265 -9.93 0.81 -7.15
CA ILE A 265 -9.02 1.39 -6.15
C ILE A 265 -9.13 0.62 -4.85
N GLU A 266 -10.35 0.32 -4.38
CA GLU A 266 -10.59 -0.40 -3.11
C GLU A 266 -9.98 -1.80 -3.13
N LYS A 267 -9.95 -2.46 -4.30
CA LYS A 267 -9.19 -3.70 -4.47
C LYS A 267 -7.70 -3.55 -4.14
N HIS A 268 -7.08 -2.44 -4.55
CA HIS A 268 -5.66 -2.18 -4.22
C HIS A 268 -5.48 -1.84 -2.74
N HIS A 269 -6.47 -1.22 -2.11
CA HIS A 269 -6.45 -1.00 -0.67
C HIS A 269 -6.49 -2.33 0.08
N GLU A 270 -7.38 -3.25 -0.28
CA GLU A 270 -7.42 -4.60 0.27
C GLU A 270 -6.08 -5.32 0.13
N GLU A 271 -5.53 -5.39 -1.09
CA GLU A 271 -4.24 -6.02 -1.36
C GLU A 271 -3.13 -5.46 -0.46
N ARG A 272 -3.13 -4.14 -0.25
CA ARG A 272 -2.18 -3.45 0.63
C ARG A 272 -2.36 -3.85 2.09
N TYR A 273 -3.59 -3.84 2.61
CA TYR A 273 -3.85 -4.20 4.01
C TYR A 273 -3.54 -5.66 4.28
N ARG A 274 -3.87 -6.58 3.38
CA ARG A 274 -3.49 -8.00 3.50
C ARG A 274 -1.97 -8.19 3.47
N ALA A 275 -1.25 -7.46 2.65
CA ALA A 275 0.22 -7.52 2.63
C ALA A 275 0.83 -6.99 3.94
N LEU A 276 0.28 -5.92 4.52
CA LEU A 276 0.73 -5.39 5.80
C LEU A 276 0.41 -6.35 6.96
N LEU A 277 -0.78 -6.94 6.97
CA LEU A 277 -1.19 -7.97 7.94
C LEU A 277 -0.22 -9.15 7.88
N LYS A 278 0.06 -9.66 6.70
CA LYS A 278 1.03 -10.74 6.49
C LYS A 278 2.44 -10.37 6.99
N ASN A 279 2.89 -9.14 6.80
CA ASN A 279 4.18 -8.70 7.34
C ASN A 279 4.23 -8.77 8.88
N ILE A 280 3.12 -8.42 9.56
CA ILE A 280 3.03 -8.53 11.02
C ILE A 280 3.06 -10.00 11.43
N GLU A 281 2.25 -10.85 10.83
CA GLU A 281 2.14 -12.28 11.13
C GLU A 281 3.46 -13.03 10.97
N LEU A 282 4.24 -12.67 9.96
CA LEU A 282 5.52 -13.26 9.66
C LEU A 282 6.70 -12.55 10.34
N SER A 283 6.46 -11.56 11.20
CA SER A 283 7.49 -10.71 11.81
C SER A 283 8.40 -10.04 10.78
N GLN A 284 7.80 -9.66 9.65
CA GLN A 284 8.52 -9.07 8.51
C GLN A 284 8.36 -7.55 8.38
N VAL A 285 7.88 -6.87 9.40
CA VAL A 285 7.76 -5.41 9.37
C VAL A 285 9.14 -4.77 9.30
N PHE A 286 10.05 -5.18 10.19
CA PHE A 286 11.41 -4.63 10.30
C PHE A 286 12.51 -5.60 9.88
N GLU A 287 12.14 -6.77 9.35
CA GLU A 287 13.04 -7.78 8.84
C GLU A 287 12.46 -8.40 7.58
N LYS A 288 13.25 -8.51 6.51
CA LYS A 288 12.83 -9.05 5.22
C LYS A 288 13.71 -10.23 4.82
N SER A 289 13.18 -11.11 3.99
CA SER A 289 13.94 -12.25 3.42
C SER A 289 15.02 -11.82 2.43
N LYS A 290 14.97 -10.57 1.97
CA LYS A 290 15.95 -9.98 1.05
C LYS A 290 16.50 -8.70 1.65
N VAL A 291 17.70 -8.33 1.21
CA VAL A 291 18.31 -7.04 1.53
C VAL A 291 17.37 -5.92 1.07
N GLN A 292 17.13 -4.98 1.97
CA GLN A 292 16.36 -3.77 1.74
C GLN A 292 17.20 -2.55 2.05
N VAL A 293 16.80 -1.43 1.53
CA VAL A 293 17.26 -0.11 1.98
C VAL A 293 16.26 0.36 3.03
N TRP A 294 16.74 0.62 4.24
CA TRP A 294 15.92 1.09 5.36
C TRP A 294 16.21 2.56 5.60
N GLU A 295 15.20 3.37 5.79
CA GLU A 295 15.30 4.78 6.09
C GLU A 295 14.68 5.10 7.44
N CYS A 296 15.40 5.87 8.26
CA CYS A 296 14.88 6.40 9.49
C CYS A 296 13.98 7.61 9.21
N ARG A 297 12.68 7.51 9.48
CA ARG A 297 11.67 8.57 9.24
C ARG A 297 11.94 9.86 10.00
N ASN A 298 12.74 9.83 11.08
CA ASN A 298 13.05 11.01 11.85
C ASN A 298 14.21 11.82 11.29
N CYS A 299 15.30 11.16 10.84
CA CYS A 299 16.53 11.86 10.45
C CYS A 299 17.02 11.53 9.05
N GLY A 300 16.36 10.66 8.29
CA GLY A 300 16.76 10.28 6.94
C GLY A 300 17.97 9.33 6.87
N HIS A 301 18.44 8.79 8.02
CA HIS A 301 19.57 7.86 8.00
C HIS A 301 19.23 6.59 7.24
N ILE A 302 20.08 6.24 6.27
CA ILE A 302 19.93 5.07 5.40
C ILE A 302 20.80 3.91 5.89
N VAL A 303 20.23 2.72 5.91
CA VAL A 303 20.92 1.46 6.21
C VAL A 303 20.52 0.40 5.20
N VAL A 304 21.47 -0.38 4.72
CA VAL A 304 21.24 -1.49 3.79
C VAL A 304 21.41 -2.82 4.53
N GLY A 305 20.40 -3.67 4.50
CA GLY A 305 20.42 -4.97 5.16
C GLY A 305 19.10 -5.69 5.11
N THR A 306 19.04 -6.91 5.62
CA THR A 306 17.79 -7.67 5.74
C THR A 306 16.94 -7.21 6.91
N LYS A 307 17.51 -6.52 7.90
CA LYS A 307 16.84 -6.05 9.11
C LYS A 307 17.15 -4.57 9.34
N ALA A 308 16.11 -3.83 9.73
CA ALA A 308 16.26 -2.47 10.25
C ALA A 308 16.99 -2.48 11.60
N PRO A 309 17.88 -1.50 11.90
CA PRO A 309 18.55 -1.40 13.20
C PRO A 309 17.54 -1.31 14.34
N ASP A 310 17.84 -1.93 15.47
CA ASP A 310 16.99 -1.84 16.68
C ASP A 310 16.90 -0.39 17.21
N VAL A 311 17.97 0.40 16.99
CA VAL A 311 18.04 1.82 17.33
C VAL A 311 18.79 2.54 16.21
N CYS A 312 18.29 3.70 15.80
CA CYS A 312 18.98 4.54 14.81
C CYS A 312 20.32 5.08 15.37
N PRO A 313 21.45 4.81 14.73
CA PRO A 313 22.76 5.21 15.26
C PRO A 313 23.00 6.74 15.20
N VAL A 314 22.16 7.48 14.46
CA VAL A 314 22.30 8.93 14.30
C VAL A 314 21.42 9.71 15.29
N CYS A 315 20.15 9.32 15.42
CA CYS A 315 19.19 10.10 16.22
C CYS A 315 18.59 9.34 17.41
N ASN A 316 19.03 8.11 17.67
CA ASN A 316 18.61 7.25 18.79
C ASN A 316 17.10 6.91 18.82
N HIS A 317 16.38 7.09 17.72
CA HIS A 317 14.99 6.63 17.63
C HIS A 317 14.94 5.10 17.50
N PRO A 318 13.90 4.45 18.06
CA PRO A 318 13.77 2.99 18.02
C PRO A 318 13.51 2.48 16.59
N GLN A 319 13.64 1.17 16.39
CA GLN A 319 13.41 0.46 15.12
C GLN A 319 12.07 0.81 14.46
N SER A 320 11.04 1.11 15.24
CA SER A 320 9.72 1.53 14.76
C SER A 320 9.73 2.81 13.90
N TYR A 321 10.85 3.53 13.88
CA TYR A 321 11.04 4.69 13.01
C TYR A 321 11.68 4.36 11.66
N PHE A 322 11.97 3.09 11.39
CA PHE A 322 12.50 2.68 10.09
C PHE A 322 11.40 2.17 9.17
N ASP A 323 11.42 2.66 7.94
CA ASP A 323 10.63 2.16 6.82
C ASP A 323 11.54 1.56 5.75
N VAL A 324 10.99 0.72 4.88
CA VAL A 324 11.65 0.38 3.62
C VAL A 324 11.66 1.63 2.75
N HIS A 325 12.86 2.08 2.40
CA HIS A 325 13.04 3.27 1.56
C HIS A 325 12.37 3.08 0.19
N ALA A 326 11.59 4.05 -0.25
CA ALA A 326 10.93 4.06 -1.54
C ALA A 326 11.36 5.29 -2.33
N GLU A 327 12.02 5.07 -3.45
CA GLU A 327 12.32 6.12 -4.44
C GLU A 327 11.09 6.28 -5.34
N ASN A 328 10.30 7.31 -5.10
CA ASN A 328 9.08 7.61 -5.86
C ASN A 328 9.07 9.03 -6.43
N TYR A 329 10.24 9.60 -6.61
CA TYR A 329 10.50 10.95 -7.15
C TYR A 329 11.31 10.92 -8.44
#